data_67269e326bdc09a9cdec7e78493fac89
#
_entry.id   67269e326bdc09a9cdec7e78493fac89
#
_cell.length_a   1.000
_cell.length_b   1.000
_cell.length_c   1.000
_cell.angle_alpha   90.00
_cell.angle_beta   90.00
_cell.angle_gamma   90.00
#
_symmetry.space_group_name_H-M   'P 1'
#
loop_
_entity.id
_entity.type
_entity.pdbx_description
1 polymer ?
#
loop_
_entity_poly.entity_id
_entity_poly.type
_entity_poly.pdbx_seq_one_letter_code
_entity_poly.pdbx_strand_id
1 'polypeptide(L)'
;MKFSATIAKLWLLSGNIAEQTLSDRISKLIYNIVAVRWKLDTKNELAGKVVSAMSVLLKGYGQIMLQENSITGLLFLIGIFYGSSHMGFASLLAVVCGTVTAIIFKYPKAEIDKGLYGFSAALVGVAVALFLKPALASWVFIMIGSALATVLQHFFMRRKIPVFTLPFVVITWLILFISNNYSGDLLAEPALTSNQANDYLATVFRGFGQVIFQGSIVSGILFFIAVFISSRISALYGLFGAIISSLIAFGFSAPINDIGLGLYGYNAVLCAIVFAGRQFRDGLLVLIAVFVSLGISLLMSKFDFPQLTFPFVLASCITLLFKTKTKINYKSFKLIKPKK
;
A
#
# COMPACT_ATOMS: atom_id res chain seq x y z
N MET A 1 -16.10 -40.37 4.20
CA MET A 1 -16.12 -38.88 4.06
C MET A 1 -16.05 -38.08 5.37
N LYS A 2 -16.22 -38.66 6.56
CA LYS A 2 -16.07 -37.92 7.86
C LYS A 2 -14.63 -37.73 8.33
N PHE A 3 -13.70 -38.59 7.93
CA PHE A 3 -12.30 -38.56 8.37
C PHE A 3 -11.47 -37.42 7.78
N SER A 4 -11.75 -37.04 6.53
CA SER A 4 -11.06 -35.93 5.83
C SER A 4 -11.38 -34.55 6.42
N ALA A 5 -12.62 -34.34 6.88
CA ALA A 5 -13.04 -33.07 7.47
C ALA A 5 -12.42 -32.83 8.86
N THR A 6 -12.13 -33.91 9.61
CA THR A 6 -11.52 -33.84 10.95
C THR A 6 -10.03 -33.51 10.85
N ILE A 7 -9.31 -34.09 9.87
CA ILE A 7 -7.89 -33.79 9.63
C ILE A 7 -7.71 -32.36 9.13
N ALA A 8 -8.57 -31.88 8.22
CA ALA A 8 -8.55 -30.49 7.76
C ALA A 8 -8.84 -29.51 8.91
N LYS A 9 -9.73 -29.87 9.83
CA LYS A 9 -10.06 -29.04 11.01
C LYS A 9 -8.93 -29.03 12.05
N LEU A 10 -8.24 -30.14 12.25
CA LEU A 10 -7.06 -30.24 13.12
C LEU A 10 -5.86 -29.52 12.51
N TRP A 11 -5.69 -29.57 11.20
CA TRP A 11 -4.63 -28.83 10.49
C TRP A 11 -4.88 -27.32 10.53
N LEU A 12 -6.13 -26.87 10.39
CA LEU A 12 -6.53 -25.47 10.53
C LEU A 12 -6.39 -24.96 11.98
N LEU A 13 -6.62 -25.81 12.98
CA LEU A 13 -6.49 -25.44 14.40
C LEU A 13 -5.02 -25.43 14.84
N SER A 14 -4.22 -26.42 14.42
CA SER A 14 -2.78 -26.46 14.72
C SER A 14 -1.99 -25.38 13.99
N GLY A 15 -2.36 -25.06 12.75
CA GLY A 15 -1.80 -23.92 11.99
C GLY A 15 -2.06 -22.58 12.68
N ASN A 16 -3.27 -22.38 13.20
CA ASN A 16 -3.65 -21.12 13.85
C ASN A 16 -2.88 -20.83 15.15
N ILE A 17 -2.62 -21.84 15.96
CA ILE A 17 -1.91 -21.67 17.25
C ILE A 17 -0.40 -21.53 17.01
N ALA A 18 0.17 -22.32 16.09
CA ALA A 18 1.59 -22.25 15.76
C ALA A 18 1.95 -20.95 14.99
N GLU A 19 1.09 -20.46 14.10
CA GLU A 19 1.32 -19.23 13.35
C GLU A 19 1.24 -17.98 14.23
N GLN A 20 0.26 -17.92 15.12
CA GLN A 20 0.12 -16.80 16.05
C GLN A 20 1.30 -16.75 17.02
N THR A 21 1.73 -17.91 17.54
CA THR A 21 2.88 -18.00 18.44
C THR A 21 4.22 -17.74 17.73
N LEU A 22 4.41 -18.12 16.47
CA LEU A 22 5.65 -17.86 15.74
C LEU A 22 5.76 -16.39 15.30
N SER A 23 4.69 -15.80 14.78
CA SER A 23 4.62 -14.38 14.45
C SER A 23 4.83 -13.51 15.69
N ASP A 24 4.17 -13.86 16.82
CA ASP A 24 4.35 -13.16 18.08
C ASP A 24 5.75 -13.36 18.66
N ARG A 25 6.36 -14.54 18.50
CA ARG A 25 7.75 -14.80 18.92
C ARG A 25 8.76 -14.06 18.07
N ILE A 26 8.59 -14.03 16.75
CA ILE A 26 9.47 -13.26 15.85
C ILE A 26 9.31 -11.77 16.11
N SER A 27 8.09 -11.27 16.23
CA SER A 27 7.84 -9.87 16.57
C SER A 27 8.39 -9.50 17.94
N LYS A 28 8.25 -10.37 18.95
CA LYS A 28 8.86 -10.20 20.27
C LYS A 28 10.39 -10.34 20.22
N LEU A 29 10.95 -11.23 19.41
CA LEU A 29 12.40 -11.39 19.28
C LEU A 29 13.03 -10.16 18.61
N ILE A 30 12.43 -9.68 17.53
CA ILE A 30 12.86 -8.46 16.84
C ILE A 30 12.64 -7.24 17.75
N TYR A 31 11.48 -7.16 18.41
CA TYR A 31 11.20 -6.12 19.39
C TYR A 31 12.22 -6.17 20.54
N ASN A 32 12.57 -7.35 21.07
CA ASN A 32 13.56 -7.51 22.12
C ASN A 32 14.98 -7.24 21.60
N ILE A 33 15.35 -7.63 20.38
CA ILE A 33 16.66 -7.30 19.81
C ILE A 33 16.80 -5.80 19.61
N VAL A 34 15.77 -5.14 19.08
CA VAL A 34 15.72 -3.69 18.94
C VAL A 34 15.63 -3.03 20.33
N ALA A 35 14.80 -3.53 21.24
CA ALA A 35 14.63 -3.01 22.60
C ALA A 35 15.82 -3.28 23.51
N VAL A 36 16.51 -4.42 23.40
CA VAL A 36 17.74 -4.74 24.19
C VAL A 36 18.90 -3.84 23.76
N ARG A 37 19.00 -3.52 22.49
CA ARG A 37 20.01 -2.56 22.02
C ARG A 37 19.71 -1.11 22.43
N TRP A 38 18.42 -0.79 22.75
CA TRP A 38 17.96 0.53 23.20
C TRP A 38 17.64 0.59 24.70
N LYS A 39 17.62 -0.55 25.41
CA LYS A 39 17.37 -0.61 26.85
C LYS A 39 18.54 -0.09 27.69
N LEU A 40 19.64 0.29 27.04
CA LEU A 40 20.79 0.87 27.71
C LEU A 40 20.58 2.32 28.22
N ASP A 41 19.44 2.98 27.85
CA ASP A 41 19.19 4.34 28.34
C ASP A 41 17.70 4.80 28.37
N THR A 42 16.77 3.94 28.76
CA THR A 42 15.35 4.32 28.90
C THR A 42 15.04 5.21 30.12
N LYS A 43 16.05 5.73 30.80
CA LYS A 43 15.86 6.82 31.77
C LYS A 43 15.75 8.21 31.11
N ASN A 44 15.97 8.32 29.79
CA ASN A 44 15.89 9.60 29.10
C ASN A 44 14.54 9.74 28.40
N GLU A 45 13.66 10.54 28.96
CA GLU A 45 12.33 10.89 28.41
C GLU A 45 12.39 11.35 26.92
N LEU A 46 13.51 12.01 26.55
CA LEU A 46 13.77 12.46 25.19
C LEU A 46 13.97 11.28 24.22
N ALA A 47 14.73 10.26 24.61
CA ALA A 47 14.94 9.07 23.79
C ALA A 47 13.61 8.33 23.52
N GLY A 48 12.77 8.21 24.55
CA GLY A 48 11.43 7.63 24.40
C GLY A 48 10.54 8.40 23.41
N LYS A 49 10.58 9.73 23.44
CA LYS A 49 9.84 10.60 22.52
C LYS A 49 10.34 10.44 21.07
N VAL A 50 11.66 10.37 20.87
CA VAL A 50 12.26 10.16 19.54
C VAL A 50 11.87 8.80 18.95
N VAL A 51 11.96 7.73 19.75
CA VAL A 51 11.57 6.38 19.31
C VAL A 51 10.08 6.33 18.94
N SER A 52 9.21 6.96 19.74
CA SER A 52 7.79 7.06 19.44
C SER A 52 7.53 7.81 18.13
N ALA A 53 8.18 8.95 17.93
CA ALA A 53 8.05 9.73 16.69
C ALA A 53 8.52 8.93 15.46
N MET A 54 9.69 8.26 15.54
CA MET A 54 10.16 7.39 14.46
C MET A 54 9.20 6.23 14.18
N SER A 55 8.62 5.62 15.21
CA SER A 55 7.62 4.57 15.04
C SER A 55 6.38 5.06 14.26
N VAL A 56 5.91 6.27 14.54
CA VAL A 56 4.79 6.88 13.82
C VAL A 56 5.13 7.08 12.34
N LEU A 57 6.30 7.65 12.04
CA LEU A 57 6.74 7.85 10.65
C LEU A 57 6.87 6.52 9.89
N LEU A 58 7.48 5.51 10.52
CA LEU A 58 7.62 4.18 9.93
C LEU A 58 6.27 3.50 9.72
N LYS A 59 5.33 3.60 10.68
CA LYS A 59 3.96 3.12 10.46
C LYS A 59 3.29 3.84 9.27
N GLY A 60 3.59 5.13 9.06
CA GLY A 60 3.14 5.85 7.88
C GLY A 60 3.56 5.14 6.59
N TYR A 61 4.80 4.69 6.47
CA TYR A 61 5.21 3.85 5.34
C TYR A 61 4.46 2.52 5.29
N GLY A 62 4.33 1.82 6.42
CA GLY A 62 3.58 0.56 6.49
C GLY A 62 2.14 0.70 6.00
N GLN A 63 1.49 1.82 6.31
CA GLN A 63 0.11 2.12 5.89
C GLN A 63 -0.05 2.28 4.37
N ILE A 64 1.02 2.45 3.59
CA ILE A 64 0.94 2.47 2.11
C ILE A 64 0.30 1.17 1.60
N MET A 65 0.65 0.04 2.21
CA MET A 65 0.03 -1.27 1.92
C MET A 65 -0.85 -1.76 3.08
N LEU A 66 -1.48 -0.84 3.82
CA LEU A 66 -2.44 -1.10 4.92
C LEU A 66 -1.86 -1.95 6.07
N GLN A 67 -0.56 -1.80 6.34
CA GLN A 67 0.12 -2.50 7.43
C GLN A 67 0.46 -1.52 8.57
N GLU A 68 -0.24 -1.59 9.70
CA GLU A 68 0.09 -0.80 10.90
C GLU A 68 1.31 -1.38 11.62
N ASN A 69 2.47 -1.40 10.94
CA ASN A 69 3.68 -2.03 11.45
C ASN A 69 4.93 -1.21 11.10
N SER A 70 5.71 -0.83 12.12
CA SER A 70 6.93 -0.03 11.95
C SER A 70 8.04 -0.80 11.23
N ILE A 71 8.14 -2.13 11.42
CA ILE A 71 9.16 -2.97 10.76
C ILE A 71 8.85 -3.04 9.26
N THR A 72 7.58 -3.25 8.91
CA THR A 72 7.12 -3.18 7.52
C THR A 72 7.47 -1.84 6.89
N GLY A 73 7.20 -0.74 7.61
CA GLY A 73 7.55 0.60 7.14
C GLY A 73 9.05 0.81 6.97
N LEU A 74 9.88 0.27 7.86
CA LEU A 74 11.33 0.33 7.73
C LEU A 74 11.82 -0.42 6.49
N LEU A 75 11.30 -1.60 6.22
CA LEU A 75 11.64 -2.38 5.03
C LEU A 75 11.18 -1.67 3.74
N PHE A 76 10.02 -1.01 3.77
CA PHE A 76 9.57 -0.17 2.65
C PHE A 76 10.54 0.98 2.42
N LEU A 77 10.93 1.69 3.46
CA LEU A 77 11.89 2.79 3.36
C LEU A 77 13.24 2.32 2.81
N ILE A 78 13.77 1.19 3.30
CA ILE A 78 15.01 0.57 2.78
C ILE A 78 14.85 0.25 1.30
N GLY A 79 13.74 -0.35 0.87
CA GLY A 79 13.49 -0.68 -0.53
C GLY A 79 13.33 0.54 -1.42
N ILE A 80 12.78 1.66 -0.91
CA ILE A 80 12.72 2.92 -1.64
C ILE A 80 14.14 3.48 -1.85
N PHE A 81 14.95 3.53 -0.80
CA PHE A 81 16.34 3.99 -0.90
C PHE A 81 17.20 3.11 -1.81
N TYR A 82 16.96 1.80 -1.80
CA TYR A 82 17.64 0.87 -2.71
C TYR A 82 17.31 1.17 -4.17
N GLY A 83 16.06 1.48 -4.48
CA GLY A 83 15.64 1.80 -5.84
C GLY A 83 16.07 3.20 -6.29
N SER A 84 15.97 4.19 -5.38
CA SER A 84 16.37 5.58 -5.64
C SER A 84 16.59 6.35 -4.35
N SER A 85 17.82 6.81 -4.13
CA SER A 85 18.13 7.69 -2.97
C SER A 85 17.34 9.00 -3.02
N HIS A 86 17.13 9.57 -4.22
CA HIS A 86 16.33 10.79 -4.41
C HIS A 86 14.89 10.57 -3.94
N MET A 87 14.23 9.48 -4.38
CA MET A 87 12.89 9.13 -3.91
C MET A 87 12.87 8.84 -2.40
N GLY A 88 13.93 8.24 -1.87
CA GLY A 88 14.10 7.98 -0.43
C GLY A 88 14.05 9.26 0.38
N PHE A 89 14.87 10.26 0.05
CA PHE A 89 14.89 11.56 0.74
C PHE A 89 13.59 12.34 0.54
N ALA A 90 13.03 12.31 -0.68
CA ALA A 90 11.75 12.95 -0.97
C ALA A 90 10.61 12.38 -0.12
N SER A 91 10.56 11.06 0.01
CA SER A 91 9.55 10.37 0.83
C SER A 91 9.73 10.66 2.31
N LEU A 92 10.97 10.75 2.82
CA LEU A 92 11.26 11.13 4.22
C LEU A 92 10.75 12.54 4.52
N LEU A 93 11.09 13.51 3.67
CA LEU A 93 10.59 14.87 3.82
C LEU A 93 9.06 14.88 3.82
N ALA A 94 8.46 14.16 2.88
CA ALA A 94 7.02 14.10 2.70
C ALA A 94 6.29 13.50 3.92
N VAL A 95 6.74 12.35 4.43
CA VAL A 95 6.11 11.72 5.59
C VAL A 95 6.23 12.57 6.86
N VAL A 96 7.36 13.28 7.01
CA VAL A 96 7.56 14.23 8.10
C VAL A 96 6.59 15.40 7.94
N CYS A 97 6.53 16.05 6.77
CA CYS A 97 5.61 17.14 6.49
C CYS A 97 4.15 16.76 6.75
N GLY A 98 3.71 15.59 6.26
CA GLY A 98 2.35 15.11 6.49
C GLY A 98 2.05 14.87 7.98
N THR A 99 2.96 14.22 8.69
CA THR A 99 2.79 13.95 10.13
C THR A 99 2.81 15.24 10.95
N VAL A 100 3.72 16.17 10.66
CA VAL A 100 3.80 17.48 11.32
C VAL A 100 2.53 18.29 11.05
N THR A 101 2.01 18.27 9.82
CA THR A 101 0.73 18.90 9.47
C THR A 101 -0.39 18.38 10.36
N ALA A 102 -0.51 17.06 10.54
CA ALA A 102 -1.52 16.46 11.41
C ALA A 102 -1.37 16.89 12.88
N ILE A 103 -0.13 17.05 13.37
CA ILE A 103 0.15 17.52 14.72
C ILE A 103 -0.24 18.99 14.89
N ILE A 104 0.13 19.86 13.92
CA ILE A 104 -0.17 21.31 13.94
C ILE A 104 -1.68 21.53 13.95
N PHE A 105 -2.43 20.81 13.10
CA PHE A 105 -3.89 20.88 13.06
C PHE A 105 -4.58 20.12 14.20
N LYS A 106 -3.83 19.56 15.14
CA LYS A 106 -4.34 18.83 16.34
C LYS A 106 -5.32 17.71 15.95
N TYR A 107 -4.98 16.95 14.92
CA TYR A 107 -5.76 15.77 14.54
C TYR A 107 -5.69 14.70 15.63
N PRO A 108 -6.62 13.72 15.68
CA PRO A 108 -6.68 12.74 16.75
C PRO A 108 -5.36 11.99 16.91
N LYS A 109 -4.81 12.01 18.11
CA LYS A 109 -3.53 11.38 18.43
C LYS A 109 -3.52 9.88 18.07
N ALA A 110 -4.62 9.17 18.33
CA ALA A 110 -4.73 7.76 18.01
C ALA A 110 -4.60 7.46 16.50
N GLU A 111 -5.00 8.39 15.62
CA GLU A 111 -4.86 8.29 14.19
C GLU A 111 -3.42 8.62 13.75
N ILE A 112 -2.80 9.63 14.40
CA ILE A 112 -1.39 9.98 14.19
C ILE A 112 -0.50 8.80 14.60
N ASP A 113 -0.71 8.24 15.79
CA ASP A 113 0.08 7.12 16.34
C ASP A 113 0.00 5.85 15.46
N LYS A 114 -1.05 5.71 14.65
CA LYS A 114 -1.21 4.65 13.64
C LYS A 114 -0.53 4.96 12.30
N GLY A 115 0.03 6.13 12.10
CA GLY A 115 0.66 6.56 10.84
C GLY A 115 -0.33 6.92 9.73
N LEU A 116 -1.62 7.13 10.04
CA LEU A 116 -2.68 7.32 9.02
C LEU A 116 -2.56 8.64 8.25
N TYR A 117 -1.70 9.55 8.66
CA TYR A 117 -1.46 10.82 7.98
C TYR A 117 -0.12 10.86 7.22
N GLY A 118 0.71 9.80 7.37
CA GLY A 118 2.02 9.71 6.72
C GLY A 118 2.00 9.07 5.34
N PHE A 119 1.12 8.09 5.09
CA PHE A 119 1.22 7.24 3.90
C PHE A 119 0.89 7.96 2.58
N SER A 120 -0.18 8.76 2.54
CA SER A 120 -0.52 9.55 1.35
C SER A 120 0.55 10.61 1.09
N ALA A 121 1.09 11.23 2.15
CA ALA A 121 2.20 12.17 2.05
C ALA A 121 3.46 11.50 1.48
N ALA A 122 3.87 10.35 2.01
CA ALA A 122 5.03 9.60 1.52
C ALA A 122 4.92 9.26 0.03
N LEU A 123 3.73 8.82 -0.42
CA LEU A 123 3.47 8.54 -1.84
C LEU A 123 3.56 9.80 -2.70
N VAL A 124 3.08 10.97 -2.23
CA VAL A 124 3.27 12.25 -2.94
C VAL A 124 4.76 12.53 -3.10
N GLY A 125 5.56 12.37 -2.05
CA GLY A 125 7.00 12.58 -2.11
C GLY A 125 7.69 11.71 -3.14
N VAL A 126 7.40 10.41 -3.15
CA VAL A 126 7.98 9.47 -4.14
C VAL A 126 7.53 9.82 -5.56
N ALA A 127 6.23 10.13 -5.76
CA ALA A 127 5.70 10.44 -7.08
C ALA A 127 6.28 11.75 -7.64
N VAL A 128 6.35 12.80 -6.81
CA VAL A 128 6.99 14.07 -7.24
C VAL A 128 8.45 13.85 -7.63
N ALA A 129 9.20 13.07 -6.85
CA ALA A 129 10.59 12.74 -7.17
C ALA A 129 10.75 11.85 -8.42
N LEU A 130 9.71 11.10 -8.80
CA LEU A 130 9.68 10.31 -10.03
C LEU A 130 9.37 11.18 -11.26
N PHE A 131 8.34 12.02 -11.16
CA PHE A 131 7.80 12.74 -12.31
C PHE A 131 8.43 14.11 -12.55
N LEU A 132 9.12 14.68 -11.54
CA LEU A 132 9.75 16.00 -11.66
C LEU A 132 11.26 15.91 -11.48
N LYS A 133 11.99 16.77 -12.22
CA LYS A 133 13.44 16.95 -12.05
C LYS A 133 13.76 17.43 -10.63
N PRO A 134 14.96 17.07 -10.11
CA PRO A 134 15.40 17.51 -8.78
C PRO A 134 15.72 19.02 -8.77
N ALA A 135 14.69 19.84 -8.61
CA ALA A 135 14.77 21.30 -8.51
C ALA A 135 14.18 21.81 -7.20
N LEU A 136 14.47 23.04 -6.81
CA LEU A 136 13.90 23.65 -5.61
C LEU A 136 12.36 23.62 -5.63
N ALA A 137 11.77 23.91 -6.79
CA ALA A 137 10.32 23.84 -6.98
C ALA A 137 9.74 22.47 -6.67
N SER A 138 10.42 21.39 -7.05
CA SER A 138 9.98 20.02 -6.75
C SER A 138 9.96 19.74 -5.23
N TRP A 139 10.93 20.23 -4.47
CA TRP A 139 10.95 20.14 -3.01
C TRP A 139 9.81 20.95 -2.37
N VAL A 140 9.49 22.12 -2.91
CA VAL A 140 8.33 22.92 -2.46
C VAL A 140 7.03 22.17 -2.74
N PHE A 141 6.88 21.58 -3.94
CA PHE A 141 5.71 20.73 -4.26
C PHE A 141 5.59 19.53 -3.33
N ILE A 142 6.70 18.89 -2.93
CA ILE A 142 6.69 17.80 -1.96
C ILE A 142 6.13 18.28 -0.62
N MET A 143 6.62 19.39 -0.09
CA MET A 143 6.18 19.92 1.22
C MET A 143 4.71 20.31 1.20
N ILE A 144 4.29 21.15 0.24
CA ILE A 144 2.92 21.63 0.13
C ILE A 144 1.96 20.49 -0.21
N GLY A 145 2.33 19.63 -1.18
CA GLY A 145 1.52 18.50 -1.61
C GLY A 145 1.30 17.50 -0.49
N SER A 146 2.34 17.20 0.31
CA SER A 146 2.23 16.32 1.46
C SER A 146 1.30 16.84 2.54
N ALA A 147 1.38 18.16 2.82
CA ALA A 147 0.46 18.82 3.76
C ALA A 147 -0.99 18.77 3.26
N LEU A 148 -1.22 19.09 1.98
CA LEU A 148 -2.55 19.05 1.37
C LEU A 148 -3.12 17.63 1.33
N ALA A 149 -2.30 16.62 1.00
CA ALA A 149 -2.72 15.21 1.03
C ALA A 149 -3.17 14.79 2.43
N THR A 150 -2.46 15.24 3.48
CA THR A 150 -2.81 14.98 4.88
C THR A 150 -4.14 15.65 5.25
N VAL A 151 -4.36 16.90 4.86
CA VAL A 151 -5.61 17.62 5.11
C VAL A 151 -6.78 16.92 4.40
N LEU A 152 -6.59 16.55 3.14
CA LEU A 152 -7.59 15.83 2.37
C LEU A 152 -7.89 14.44 2.95
N GLN A 153 -6.87 13.72 3.42
CA GLN A 153 -7.01 12.44 4.14
C GLN A 153 -7.91 12.61 5.39
N HIS A 154 -7.62 13.62 6.21
CA HIS A 154 -8.42 13.91 7.40
C HIS A 154 -9.88 14.24 7.07
N PHE A 155 -10.11 15.08 6.05
CA PHE A 155 -11.44 15.45 5.59
C PHE A 155 -12.30 14.23 5.26
N PHE A 156 -11.76 13.27 4.51
CA PHE A 156 -12.47 12.05 4.16
C PHE A 156 -12.66 11.11 5.35
N MET A 157 -11.64 10.95 6.20
CA MET A 157 -11.74 10.12 7.39
C MET A 157 -12.84 10.61 8.32
N ARG A 158 -13.00 11.93 8.51
CA ARG A 158 -14.09 12.52 9.30
C ARG A 158 -15.47 12.21 8.75
N ARG A 159 -15.60 12.06 7.44
CA ARG A 159 -16.84 11.67 6.78
C ARG A 159 -17.04 10.15 6.70
N LYS A 160 -16.12 9.36 7.26
CA LYS A 160 -16.14 7.88 7.20
C LYS A 160 -16.18 7.34 5.78
N ILE A 161 -15.61 8.06 4.83
CA ILE A 161 -15.51 7.64 3.43
C ILE A 161 -14.20 6.84 3.27
N PRO A 162 -14.27 5.56 2.84
CA PRO A 162 -13.06 4.77 2.58
C PRO A 162 -12.41 5.25 1.29
N VAL A 163 -11.35 6.04 1.40
CA VAL A 163 -10.70 6.65 0.24
C VAL A 163 -9.32 6.12 -0.05
N PHE A 164 -8.80 5.26 0.82
CA PHE A 164 -7.48 4.65 0.63
C PHE A 164 -6.41 5.70 0.28
N THR A 165 -5.80 5.57 -0.89
CA THR A 165 -4.76 6.47 -1.39
C THR A 165 -5.30 7.61 -2.27
N LEU A 166 -6.61 7.87 -2.31
CA LEU A 166 -7.19 8.94 -3.14
C LEU A 166 -6.58 10.33 -2.88
N PRO A 167 -6.30 10.75 -1.62
CA PRO A 167 -5.65 12.02 -1.35
C PRO A 167 -4.31 12.16 -2.07
N PHE A 168 -3.48 11.12 -2.06
CA PHE A 168 -2.24 11.07 -2.82
C PHE A 168 -2.51 11.24 -4.33
N VAL A 169 -3.46 10.49 -4.89
CA VAL A 169 -3.78 10.53 -6.33
C VAL A 169 -4.18 11.94 -6.76
N VAL A 170 -5.15 12.55 -6.06
CA VAL A 170 -5.68 13.88 -6.40
C VAL A 170 -4.58 14.94 -6.33
N ILE A 171 -3.78 14.93 -5.26
CA ILE A 171 -2.72 15.92 -5.08
C ILE A 171 -1.60 15.73 -6.11
N THR A 172 -1.22 14.50 -6.41
CA THR A 172 -0.21 14.24 -7.45
C THR A 172 -0.70 14.67 -8.83
N TRP A 173 -1.94 14.37 -9.20
CA TRP A 173 -2.52 14.85 -10.45
C TRP A 173 -2.55 16.39 -10.52
N LEU A 174 -2.89 17.05 -9.43
CA LEU A 174 -2.86 18.51 -9.37
C LEU A 174 -1.43 19.06 -9.58
N ILE A 175 -0.43 18.47 -8.94
CA ILE A 175 0.97 18.88 -9.10
C ILE A 175 1.42 18.66 -10.55
N LEU A 176 1.13 17.50 -11.14
CA LEU A 176 1.47 17.21 -12.54
C LEU A 176 0.77 18.18 -13.50
N PHE A 177 -0.51 18.48 -13.27
CA PHE A 177 -1.25 19.46 -14.07
C PHE A 177 -0.61 20.85 -14.00
N ILE A 178 -0.26 21.31 -12.80
CA ILE A 178 0.42 22.61 -12.61
C ILE A 178 1.78 22.59 -13.30
N SER A 179 2.58 21.54 -13.08
CA SER A 179 3.92 21.44 -13.68
C SER A 179 3.86 21.42 -15.21
N ASN A 180 2.92 20.68 -15.79
CA ASN A 180 2.79 20.60 -17.25
C ASN A 180 2.37 21.94 -17.90
N ASN A 181 1.49 22.69 -17.23
CA ASN A 181 0.96 23.93 -17.83
C ASN A 181 1.81 25.18 -17.55
N TYR A 182 2.55 25.20 -16.42
CA TYR A 182 3.27 26.41 -15.99
C TYR A 182 4.77 26.24 -15.89
N SER A 183 5.30 25.02 -15.93
CA SER A 183 6.72 24.72 -15.73
C SER A 183 7.11 23.42 -16.43
N GLY A 184 6.83 23.32 -17.74
CA GLY A 184 7.08 22.10 -18.54
C GLY A 184 8.52 21.59 -18.44
N ASP A 185 9.51 22.48 -18.28
CA ASP A 185 10.93 22.15 -18.10
C ASP A 185 11.19 21.38 -16.78
N LEU A 186 10.24 21.40 -15.84
CA LEU A 186 10.35 20.72 -14.56
C LEU A 186 10.02 19.22 -14.68
N LEU A 187 9.33 18.79 -15.73
CA LEU A 187 9.00 17.39 -15.93
C LEU A 187 10.27 16.57 -16.16
N ALA A 188 10.35 15.42 -15.49
CA ALA A 188 11.42 14.46 -15.73
C ALA A 188 11.21 13.76 -17.07
N GLU A 189 12.30 13.46 -17.76
CA GLU A 189 12.22 12.61 -18.95
C GLU A 189 11.83 11.19 -18.54
N PRO A 190 10.99 10.50 -19.35
CA PRO A 190 10.67 9.10 -19.09
C PRO A 190 11.98 8.29 -19.01
N ALA A 191 12.15 7.55 -17.92
CA ALA A 191 13.31 6.67 -17.81
C ALA A 191 13.29 5.67 -18.98
N LEU A 192 14.36 5.61 -19.76
CA LEU A 192 14.52 4.62 -20.84
C LEU A 192 14.46 3.23 -20.19
N THR A 193 13.36 2.54 -20.39
CA THR A 193 13.20 1.18 -19.92
C THR A 193 14.06 0.28 -20.79
N SER A 194 15.18 -0.20 -20.26
CA SER A 194 15.93 -1.28 -20.90
C SER A 194 14.98 -2.47 -21.11
N ASN A 195 15.07 -3.13 -22.26
CA ASN A 195 14.39 -4.38 -22.54
C ASN A 195 14.66 -5.37 -21.41
N GLN A 196 13.79 -5.42 -20.43
CA GLN A 196 13.92 -6.36 -19.32
C GLN A 196 13.36 -7.69 -19.78
N ALA A 197 14.23 -8.70 -19.82
CA ALA A 197 13.89 -10.05 -20.22
C ALA A 197 12.59 -10.53 -19.55
N ASN A 198 11.83 -11.35 -20.28
CA ASN A 198 10.57 -11.97 -19.88
C ASN A 198 10.74 -12.92 -18.65
N ASP A 199 11.02 -12.33 -17.50
CA ASP A 199 11.05 -13.07 -16.23
C ASP A 199 9.71 -12.87 -15.51
N TYR A 200 8.85 -13.87 -15.61
CA TYR A 200 7.51 -13.85 -14.99
C TYR A 200 7.56 -13.70 -13.46
N LEU A 201 8.57 -14.29 -12.79
CA LEU A 201 8.74 -14.13 -11.35
C LEU A 201 9.12 -12.70 -10.99
N ALA A 202 10.02 -12.11 -11.78
CA ALA A 202 10.39 -10.72 -11.60
C ALA A 202 9.20 -9.77 -11.76
N THR A 203 8.32 -10.02 -12.73
CA THR A 203 7.09 -9.25 -12.97
C THR A 203 6.20 -9.19 -11.73
N VAL A 204 5.99 -10.34 -11.08
CA VAL A 204 5.13 -10.43 -9.90
C VAL A 204 5.69 -9.60 -8.74
N PHE A 205 6.99 -9.72 -8.45
CA PHE A 205 7.63 -8.92 -7.39
C PHE A 205 7.72 -7.45 -7.75
N ARG A 206 7.97 -7.09 -9.02
CA ARG A 206 7.88 -5.70 -9.47
C ARG A 206 6.49 -5.13 -9.24
N GLY A 207 5.42 -5.92 -9.34
CA GLY A 207 4.07 -5.51 -8.97
C GLY A 207 3.99 -5.00 -7.51
N PHE A 208 4.67 -5.64 -6.56
CA PHE A 208 4.81 -5.09 -5.20
C PHE A 208 5.65 -3.82 -5.18
N GLY A 209 6.75 -3.79 -5.91
CA GLY A 209 7.63 -2.62 -6.03
C GLY A 209 6.88 -1.39 -6.56
N GLN A 210 6.11 -1.57 -7.63
CA GLN A 210 5.38 -0.50 -8.29
C GLN A 210 4.29 0.16 -7.44
N VAL A 211 3.83 -0.47 -6.35
CA VAL A 211 2.95 0.19 -5.38
C VAL A 211 3.58 1.50 -4.86
N ILE A 212 4.92 1.51 -4.74
CA ILE A 212 5.71 2.68 -4.30
C ILE A 212 6.68 3.12 -5.41
N PHE A 213 6.32 2.91 -6.67
CA PHE A 213 7.07 3.32 -7.86
C PHE A 213 8.50 2.76 -7.93
N GLN A 214 8.75 1.58 -7.37
CA GLN A 214 10.04 0.92 -7.44
C GLN A 214 10.02 -0.20 -8.49
N GLY A 215 10.70 0.00 -9.62
CA GLY A 215 10.83 -0.99 -10.70
C GLY A 215 11.84 -2.12 -10.41
N SER A 216 12.63 -2.01 -9.33
CA SER A 216 13.60 -3.01 -8.92
C SER A 216 12.95 -4.27 -8.37
N ILE A 217 13.40 -5.45 -8.81
CA ILE A 217 12.97 -6.74 -8.26
C ILE A 217 13.32 -6.83 -6.76
N VAL A 218 14.48 -6.34 -6.37
CA VAL A 218 14.95 -6.37 -4.97
C VAL A 218 14.01 -5.56 -4.08
N SER A 219 13.63 -4.34 -4.50
CA SER A 219 12.64 -3.53 -3.78
C SER A 219 11.30 -4.25 -3.68
N GLY A 220 10.86 -4.88 -4.76
CA GLY A 220 9.61 -5.66 -4.78
C GLY A 220 9.62 -6.86 -3.83
N ILE A 221 10.72 -7.61 -3.78
CA ILE A 221 10.91 -8.72 -2.83
C ILE A 221 10.92 -8.19 -1.38
N LEU A 222 11.62 -7.09 -1.10
CA LEU A 222 11.62 -6.46 0.22
C LEU A 222 10.21 -6.05 0.64
N PHE A 223 9.42 -5.49 -0.27
CA PHE A 223 8.05 -5.08 0.02
C PHE A 223 7.13 -6.28 0.25
N PHE A 224 7.27 -7.35 -0.53
CA PHE A 224 6.56 -8.61 -0.27
C PHE A 224 6.89 -9.17 1.11
N ILE A 225 8.19 -9.27 1.46
CA ILE A 225 8.65 -9.76 2.77
C ILE A 225 8.10 -8.85 3.88
N ALA A 226 8.11 -7.54 3.69
CA ALA A 226 7.59 -6.58 4.65
C ALA A 226 6.10 -6.79 4.95
N VAL A 227 5.28 -6.99 3.91
CA VAL A 227 3.86 -7.33 4.08
C VAL A 227 3.70 -8.71 4.71
N PHE A 228 4.54 -9.68 4.33
CA PHE A 228 4.50 -11.04 4.87
C PHE A 228 4.79 -11.09 6.37
N ILE A 229 5.73 -10.27 6.85
CA ILE A 229 6.04 -10.14 8.29
C ILE A 229 4.84 -9.59 9.06
N SER A 230 4.10 -8.64 8.49
CA SER A 230 2.92 -8.03 9.13
C SER A 230 1.69 -8.94 9.01
N SER A 231 1.43 -9.45 7.80
CA SER A 231 0.27 -10.29 7.51
C SER A 231 0.56 -11.26 6.36
N ARG A 232 0.80 -12.53 6.69
CA ARG A 232 1.04 -13.60 5.70
C ARG A 232 -0.10 -13.73 4.70
N ILE A 233 -1.33 -13.66 5.21
CA ILE A 233 -2.54 -13.76 4.37
C ILE A 233 -2.57 -12.62 3.36
N SER A 234 -2.35 -11.39 3.79
CA SER A 234 -2.31 -10.22 2.90
C SER A 234 -1.21 -10.34 1.84
N ALA A 235 -0.02 -10.83 2.22
CA ALA A 235 1.08 -11.04 1.29
C ALA A 235 0.76 -12.09 0.22
N LEU A 236 0.20 -13.24 0.62
CA LEU A 236 -0.17 -14.30 -0.31
C LEU A 236 -1.31 -13.88 -1.24
N TYR A 237 -2.31 -13.16 -0.74
CA TYR A 237 -3.36 -12.60 -1.60
C TYR A 237 -2.80 -11.53 -2.54
N GLY A 238 -1.87 -10.67 -2.07
CA GLY A 238 -1.17 -9.70 -2.93
C GLY A 238 -0.40 -10.38 -4.06
N LEU A 239 0.34 -11.47 -3.73
CA LEU A 239 1.05 -12.26 -4.72
C LEU A 239 0.10 -12.85 -5.78
N PHE A 240 -1.00 -13.45 -5.33
CA PHE A 240 -2.05 -13.98 -6.18
C PHE A 240 -2.67 -12.88 -7.07
N GLY A 241 -2.95 -11.70 -6.53
CA GLY A 241 -3.46 -10.55 -7.27
C GLY A 241 -2.50 -10.11 -8.37
N ALA A 242 -1.19 -10.02 -8.08
CA ALA A 242 -0.17 -9.67 -9.06
C ALA A 242 -0.09 -10.71 -10.19
N ILE A 243 -0.11 -12.01 -9.85
CA ILE A 243 -0.06 -13.10 -10.84
C ILE A 243 -1.28 -13.04 -11.77
N ILE A 244 -2.48 -13.03 -11.20
CA ILE A 244 -3.73 -13.05 -12.01
C ILE A 244 -3.82 -11.81 -12.89
N SER A 245 -3.53 -10.63 -12.35
CA SER A 245 -3.61 -9.39 -13.11
C SER A 245 -2.62 -9.39 -14.28
N SER A 246 -1.38 -9.86 -14.09
CA SER A 246 -0.38 -9.96 -15.15
C SER A 246 -0.77 -10.97 -16.22
N LEU A 247 -1.29 -12.14 -15.84
CA LEU A 247 -1.76 -13.15 -16.80
C LEU A 247 -2.95 -12.65 -17.65
N ILE A 248 -3.87 -11.95 -17.04
CA ILE A 248 -5.03 -11.39 -17.75
C ILE A 248 -4.57 -10.25 -18.68
N ALA A 249 -3.69 -9.36 -18.21
CA ALA A 249 -3.13 -8.29 -19.05
C ALA A 249 -2.43 -8.86 -20.29
N PHE A 250 -1.69 -9.96 -20.12
CA PHE A 250 -1.08 -10.70 -21.22
C PHE A 250 -2.14 -11.24 -22.19
N GLY A 251 -3.23 -11.84 -21.70
CA GLY A 251 -4.33 -12.33 -22.52
C GLY A 251 -5.08 -11.25 -23.30
N PHE A 252 -5.08 -10.01 -22.80
CA PHE A 252 -5.61 -8.83 -23.49
C PHE A 252 -4.58 -8.10 -24.37
N SER A 253 -3.43 -8.73 -24.65
CA SER A 253 -2.35 -8.17 -25.48
C SER A 253 -1.87 -6.79 -25.02
N ALA A 254 -1.84 -6.56 -23.68
CA ALA A 254 -1.23 -5.37 -23.13
C ALA A 254 0.28 -5.33 -23.45
N PRO A 255 0.92 -4.15 -23.51
CA PRO A 255 2.33 -4.02 -23.83
C PRO A 255 3.20 -4.89 -22.92
N ILE A 256 4.00 -5.77 -23.53
CA ILE A 256 4.80 -6.78 -22.81
C ILE A 256 5.81 -6.13 -21.85
N ASN A 257 6.35 -4.97 -22.24
CA ASN A 257 7.28 -4.21 -21.41
C ASN A 257 6.59 -3.70 -20.13
N ASP A 258 5.36 -3.21 -20.23
CA ASP A 258 4.58 -2.72 -19.10
C ASP A 258 4.19 -3.87 -18.16
N ILE A 259 3.85 -5.04 -18.73
CA ILE A 259 3.63 -6.25 -17.95
C ILE A 259 4.92 -6.62 -17.21
N GLY A 260 6.04 -6.68 -17.90
CA GLY A 260 7.35 -7.01 -17.33
C GLY A 260 7.81 -6.05 -16.23
N LEU A 261 7.42 -4.78 -16.32
CA LEU A 261 7.64 -3.76 -15.29
C LEU A 261 6.68 -3.87 -14.07
N GLY A 262 5.68 -4.76 -14.13
CA GLY A 262 4.69 -4.93 -13.05
C GLY A 262 3.59 -3.87 -13.00
N LEU A 263 3.44 -3.06 -14.07
CA LEU A 263 2.50 -1.93 -14.09
C LEU A 263 1.03 -2.35 -14.08
N TYR A 264 0.70 -3.57 -14.45
CA TYR A 264 -0.65 -4.13 -14.31
C TYR A 264 -0.86 -4.86 -12.98
N GLY A 265 0.22 -5.12 -12.21
CA GLY A 265 0.18 -5.88 -10.96
C GLY A 265 -0.12 -5.05 -9.72
N TYR A 266 0.41 -3.82 -9.61
CA TYR A 266 0.44 -3.09 -8.34
C TYR A 266 -0.93 -2.67 -7.80
N ASN A 267 -1.87 -2.27 -8.63
CA ASN A 267 -3.24 -1.98 -8.21
C ASN A 267 -3.96 -3.24 -7.73
N ALA A 268 -3.70 -4.38 -8.39
CA ALA A 268 -4.23 -5.68 -8.00
C ALA A 268 -3.65 -6.17 -6.65
N VAL A 269 -2.35 -5.93 -6.38
CA VAL A 269 -1.72 -6.18 -5.08
C VAL A 269 -2.45 -5.44 -3.97
N LEU A 270 -2.69 -4.14 -4.13
CA LEU A 270 -3.41 -3.33 -3.14
C LEU A 270 -4.85 -3.79 -2.94
N CYS A 271 -5.58 -4.07 -4.03
CA CYS A 271 -6.93 -4.63 -3.96
C CYS A 271 -6.97 -5.94 -3.20
N ALA A 272 -6.03 -6.84 -3.49
CA ALA A 272 -5.94 -8.13 -2.84
C ALA A 272 -5.63 -8.00 -1.33
N ILE A 273 -4.75 -7.09 -0.94
CA ILE A 273 -4.42 -6.82 0.46
C ILE A 273 -5.64 -6.29 1.23
N VAL A 274 -6.44 -5.38 0.64
CA VAL A 274 -7.64 -4.79 1.29
C VAL A 274 -8.67 -5.84 1.65
N PHE A 275 -8.91 -6.81 0.74
CA PHE A 275 -9.95 -7.82 0.91
C PHE A 275 -9.41 -9.15 1.43
N ALA A 276 -8.10 -9.26 1.69
CA ALA A 276 -7.48 -10.46 2.22
C ALA A 276 -8.16 -10.93 3.52
N GLY A 277 -8.51 -12.20 3.58
CA GLY A 277 -9.16 -12.79 4.74
C GLY A 277 -9.18 -14.31 4.68
N ARG A 278 -9.75 -14.94 5.72
CA ARG A 278 -9.74 -16.41 5.88
C ARG A 278 -11.00 -17.09 5.33
N GLN A 279 -12.00 -16.32 4.92
CA GLN A 279 -13.26 -16.86 4.44
C GLN A 279 -13.25 -16.96 2.92
N PHE A 280 -13.94 -17.95 2.37
CA PHE A 280 -14.11 -18.10 0.91
C PHE A 280 -14.66 -16.81 0.25
N ARG A 281 -15.53 -16.10 0.96
CA ARG A 281 -16.08 -14.81 0.50
C ARG A 281 -15.01 -13.73 0.33
N ASP A 282 -13.97 -13.75 1.16
CA ASP A 282 -12.88 -12.78 1.05
C ASP A 282 -12.12 -13.00 -0.26
N GLY A 283 -11.87 -14.26 -0.64
CA GLY A 283 -11.30 -14.61 -1.93
C GLY A 283 -12.14 -14.14 -3.12
N LEU A 284 -13.48 -14.25 -3.06
CA LEU A 284 -14.36 -13.71 -4.11
C LEU A 284 -14.29 -12.18 -4.20
N LEU A 285 -14.23 -11.49 -3.06
CA LEU A 285 -14.08 -10.03 -3.03
C LEU A 285 -12.72 -9.60 -3.61
N VAL A 286 -11.66 -10.36 -3.31
CA VAL A 286 -10.33 -10.14 -3.93
C VAL A 286 -10.42 -10.27 -5.44
N LEU A 287 -11.02 -11.34 -5.96
CA LEU A 287 -11.17 -11.54 -7.41
C LEU A 287 -11.95 -10.38 -8.05
N ILE A 288 -13.10 -10.00 -7.50
CA ILE A 288 -13.90 -8.89 -8.01
C ILE A 288 -13.06 -7.60 -8.04
N ALA A 289 -12.37 -7.27 -6.94
CA ALA A 289 -11.58 -6.05 -6.85
C ALA A 289 -10.40 -6.06 -7.84
N VAL A 290 -9.72 -7.19 -8.00
CA VAL A 290 -8.62 -7.36 -8.96
C VAL A 290 -9.11 -7.19 -10.40
N PHE A 291 -10.20 -7.85 -10.79
CA PHE A 291 -10.76 -7.72 -12.14
C PHE A 291 -11.21 -6.29 -12.44
N VAL A 292 -11.91 -5.65 -11.51
CA VAL A 292 -12.38 -4.27 -11.68
C VAL A 292 -11.18 -3.32 -11.76
N SER A 293 -10.15 -3.47 -10.91
CA SER A 293 -8.97 -2.60 -10.94
C SER A 293 -8.19 -2.75 -12.24
N LEU A 294 -8.05 -3.98 -12.75
CA LEU A 294 -7.40 -4.23 -14.03
C LEU A 294 -8.17 -3.63 -15.20
N GLY A 295 -9.51 -3.78 -15.21
CA GLY A 295 -10.35 -3.17 -16.24
C GLY A 295 -10.21 -1.63 -16.27
N ILE A 296 -10.17 -0.99 -15.09
CA ILE A 296 -9.94 0.45 -14.97
C ILE A 296 -8.52 0.80 -15.45
N SER A 297 -7.49 0.02 -15.07
CA SER A 297 -6.12 0.21 -15.52
C SER A 297 -5.98 0.14 -17.05
N LEU A 298 -6.57 -0.88 -17.67
CA LEU A 298 -6.58 -1.04 -19.13
C LEU A 298 -7.34 0.09 -19.83
N LEU A 299 -8.41 0.61 -19.22
CA LEU A 299 -9.13 1.76 -19.75
C LEU A 299 -8.28 3.03 -19.67
N MET A 300 -7.66 3.30 -18.52
CA MET A 300 -6.84 4.50 -18.31
C MET A 300 -5.59 4.52 -19.19
N SER A 301 -4.97 3.36 -19.44
CA SER A 301 -3.79 3.28 -20.32
C SER A 301 -4.08 3.68 -21.76
N LYS A 302 -5.33 3.63 -22.23
CA LYS A 302 -5.73 4.12 -23.56
C LYS A 302 -5.73 5.64 -23.70
N PHE A 303 -5.73 6.36 -22.58
CA PHE A 303 -5.80 7.82 -22.55
C PHE A 303 -4.47 8.48 -22.16
N ASP A 304 -3.37 7.72 -22.09
CA ASP A 304 -2.04 8.17 -21.65
C ASP A 304 -2.05 8.98 -20.33
N PHE A 305 -3.02 8.66 -19.47
CA PHE A 305 -3.20 9.37 -18.20
C PHE A 305 -2.50 8.62 -17.05
N PRO A 306 -1.75 9.32 -16.19
CA PRO A 306 -1.05 8.69 -15.07
C PRO A 306 -2.05 7.98 -14.13
N GLN A 307 -2.07 6.66 -14.14
CA GLN A 307 -3.03 5.86 -13.39
C GLN A 307 -2.86 6.03 -11.88
N LEU A 308 -1.59 6.13 -11.43
CA LEU A 308 -1.25 6.09 -10.02
C LEU A 308 -1.97 4.90 -9.35
N THR A 309 -2.51 5.10 -8.14
CA THR A 309 -3.32 4.08 -7.47
C THR A 309 -4.84 4.31 -7.60
N PHE A 310 -5.29 5.11 -8.58
CA PHE A 310 -6.71 5.37 -8.79
C PHE A 310 -7.52 4.10 -9.13
N PRO A 311 -7.03 3.17 -10.00
CA PRO A 311 -7.72 1.92 -10.26
C PRO A 311 -7.98 1.11 -8.99
N PHE A 312 -7.01 1.04 -8.09
CA PHE A 312 -7.17 0.41 -6.78
C PHE A 312 -8.26 1.08 -5.93
N VAL A 313 -8.22 2.42 -5.83
CA VAL A 313 -9.19 3.18 -5.03
C VAL A 313 -10.61 2.92 -5.53
N LEU A 314 -10.84 3.12 -6.82
CA LEU A 314 -12.17 2.98 -7.41
C LEU A 314 -12.68 1.53 -7.32
N ALA A 315 -11.86 0.55 -7.65
CA ALA A 315 -12.21 -0.87 -7.55
C ALA A 315 -12.53 -1.28 -6.11
N SER A 316 -11.75 -0.81 -5.15
CA SER A 316 -11.99 -1.10 -3.73
C SER A 316 -13.29 -0.47 -3.24
N CYS A 317 -13.59 0.76 -3.61
CA CYS A 317 -14.87 1.42 -3.28
C CYS A 317 -16.07 0.67 -3.87
N ILE A 318 -16.00 0.29 -5.15
CA ILE A 318 -17.04 -0.50 -5.82
C ILE A 318 -17.24 -1.84 -5.09
N THR A 319 -16.15 -2.55 -4.78
CA THR A 319 -16.23 -3.86 -4.11
C THR A 319 -16.79 -3.75 -2.68
N LEU A 320 -16.49 -2.67 -1.96
CA LEU A 320 -17.09 -2.40 -0.64
C LEU A 320 -18.60 -2.18 -0.72
N LEU A 321 -19.12 -1.54 -1.78
CA LEU A 321 -20.56 -1.39 -2.00
C LEU A 321 -21.25 -2.76 -2.19
N PHE A 322 -20.62 -3.69 -2.91
CA PHE A 322 -21.12 -5.07 -3.02
C PHE A 322 -21.11 -5.81 -1.68
N LYS A 323 -20.05 -5.65 -0.89
CA LYS A 323 -19.91 -6.27 0.44
C LYS A 323 -21.00 -5.79 1.42
N THR A 324 -21.37 -4.52 1.38
CA THR A 324 -22.42 -3.96 2.22
C THR A 324 -23.81 -4.42 1.80
N LYS A 325 -24.11 -4.42 0.50
CA LYS A 325 -25.40 -4.90 -0.03
C LYS A 325 -25.64 -6.39 0.30
N THR A 326 -24.63 -7.24 0.16
CA THR A 326 -24.76 -8.67 0.50
C THR A 326 -24.97 -8.92 1.99
N LYS A 327 -24.41 -8.10 2.89
CA LYS A 327 -24.68 -8.18 4.34
C LYS A 327 -26.12 -7.77 4.67
N ILE A 328 -26.67 -6.78 4.00
CA ILE A 328 -28.06 -6.33 4.19
C ILE A 328 -29.03 -7.41 3.74
N ASN A 329 -28.84 -7.99 2.57
CA ASN A 329 -29.70 -9.08 2.06
C ASN A 329 -29.68 -10.33 2.95
N TYR A 330 -28.51 -10.66 3.56
CA TYR A 330 -28.42 -11.81 4.46
C TYR A 330 -29.11 -11.59 5.80
N LYS A 331 -29.12 -10.35 6.31
CA LYS A 331 -29.92 -10.00 7.51
C LYS A 331 -31.42 -10.06 7.21
N SER A 332 -31.87 -9.57 6.07
CA SER A 332 -33.27 -9.63 5.64
C SER A 332 -33.75 -11.07 5.44
N PHE A 333 -32.90 -11.94 4.89
CA PHE A 333 -33.25 -13.35 4.66
C PHE A 333 -33.30 -14.17 5.97
N LYS A 334 -32.56 -13.77 7.01
CA LYS A 334 -32.61 -14.42 8.32
C LYS A 334 -33.85 -14.04 9.13
N LEU A 335 -34.48 -12.90 8.81
CA LEU A 335 -35.72 -12.43 9.45
C LEU A 335 -36.99 -13.09 8.86
N ILE A 336 -36.88 -13.79 7.73
CA ILE A 336 -38.02 -14.43 7.00
C ILE A 336 -38.13 -15.94 7.34
N LYS A 337 -37.31 -16.50 8.26
CA LYS A 337 -37.54 -17.89 8.68
C LYS A 337 -38.74 -17.94 9.60
N PRO A 338 -39.82 -18.66 9.22
CA PRO A 338 -40.99 -18.81 10.08
C PRO A 338 -40.62 -19.52 11.37
N LYS A 339 -41.08 -18.99 12.50
CA LYS A 339 -41.09 -19.70 13.76
C LYS A 339 -41.89 -20.98 13.56
N LYS A 340 -41.25 -22.14 13.71
CA LYS A 340 -41.91 -23.41 13.94
C LYS A 340 -42.23 -23.55 15.42
#